data_33e67be4c5580548b83b5aa575be798b
#
_entry.id   33e67be4c5580548b83b5aa575be798b
#
_cell.length_a   1.000
_cell.length_b   1.000
_cell.length_c   1.000
_cell.angle_alpha   90.00
_cell.angle_beta   90.00
_cell.angle_gamma   90.00
#
_symmetry.space_group_name_H-M   'P 1'
#
loop_
_entity.id
_entity.type
_entity.pdbx_description
1 polymer ?
#
loop_
_entity_poly.entity_id
_entity_poly.type
_entity_poly.pdbx_seq_one_letter_code
_entity_poly.pdbx_strand_id
1 'polypeptide(L)'
;MSKDIHKKKHLSSFQLIILGFAGVILLGAIILMLPVSSAEGVITPFNQTLFTSTSAVCVTGLAVLDTGSYWSVFGQVVILLLIQIGGLGVVTVAVSVFMLSGRKISLMQRSTMQNAISAHKVGGIVRLTKFILKGTLFIEMAGALALLPVFYHDFGRKGIWMAVFHSISAFCNAGFDILGTPANPFPSITAYAGNPIVNVVIMFLIIAGGIGFLTVSYTHLRAHETGRN
;
A
#
# COMPACT_ATOMS: atom_id res chain seq x y z
N MET A 1 -17.43 10.79 -50.58
CA MET A 1 -18.01 10.37 -49.28
C MET A 1 -16.91 9.73 -48.44
N SER A 2 -16.16 10.57 -47.71
CA SER A 2 -14.97 10.20 -46.91
C SER A 2 -15.48 9.58 -45.59
N LYS A 3 -15.15 8.33 -45.33
CA LYS A 3 -15.38 7.68 -44.03
C LYS A 3 -14.27 8.14 -43.09
N ASP A 4 -14.58 9.09 -42.21
CA ASP A 4 -13.74 9.41 -41.05
C ASP A 4 -13.61 8.16 -40.16
N ILE A 5 -12.49 7.49 -40.32
CA ILE A 5 -12.09 6.39 -39.44
C ILE A 5 -11.64 7.08 -38.13
N HIS A 6 -12.54 7.20 -37.16
CA HIS A 6 -12.19 7.56 -35.80
C HIS A 6 -11.17 6.52 -35.26
N LYS A 7 -9.89 6.82 -35.42
CA LYS A 7 -8.80 6.11 -34.74
C LYS A 7 -9.03 6.26 -33.24
N LYS A 8 -9.62 5.26 -32.59
CA LYS A 8 -9.64 5.17 -31.11
C LYS A 8 -8.20 5.28 -30.64
N LYS A 9 -7.83 6.41 -30.06
CA LYS A 9 -6.53 6.58 -29.40
C LYS A 9 -6.46 5.58 -28.25
N HIS A 10 -5.73 4.48 -28.43
CA HIS A 10 -5.43 3.54 -27.34
C HIS A 10 -4.42 4.22 -26.41
N LEU A 11 -4.80 4.36 -25.14
CA LEU A 11 -3.91 4.83 -24.11
C LEU A 11 -2.71 3.88 -23.98
N SER A 12 -1.51 4.42 -23.86
CA SER A 12 -0.31 3.61 -23.60
C SER A 12 -0.37 3.03 -22.18
N SER A 13 0.37 1.94 -21.93
CA SER A 13 0.46 1.34 -20.59
C SER A 13 0.92 2.34 -19.54
N PHE A 14 1.85 3.23 -19.87
CA PHE A 14 2.33 4.29 -18.97
C PHE A 14 1.24 5.31 -18.65
N GLN A 15 0.45 5.73 -19.65
CA GLN A 15 -0.69 6.63 -19.42
C GLN A 15 -1.74 5.99 -18.51
N LEU A 16 -2.02 4.70 -18.67
CA LEU A 16 -2.95 3.97 -17.82
C LEU A 16 -2.46 3.90 -16.35
N ILE A 17 -1.16 3.70 -16.15
CA ILE A 17 -0.56 3.68 -14.81
C ILE A 17 -0.68 5.07 -14.16
N ILE A 18 -0.27 6.14 -14.86
CA ILE A 18 -0.34 7.51 -14.34
C ILE A 18 -1.78 7.90 -14.00
N LEU A 19 -2.73 7.63 -14.91
CA LEU A 19 -4.15 7.92 -14.68
C LEU A 19 -4.71 7.07 -13.53
N GLY A 20 -4.25 5.84 -13.36
CA GLY A 20 -4.62 4.98 -12.24
C GLY A 20 -4.18 5.57 -10.91
N PHE A 21 -2.93 5.99 -10.78
CA PHE A 21 -2.43 6.65 -9.58
C PHE A 21 -3.16 7.96 -9.30
N ALA A 22 -3.31 8.82 -10.31
CA ALA A 22 -4.05 10.08 -10.18
C ALA A 22 -5.50 9.85 -9.75
N GLY A 23 -6.17 8.86 -10.32
CA GLY A 23 -7.54 8.50 -9.97
C GLY A 23 -7.68 8.02 -8.52
N VAL A 24 -6.76 7.16 -8.06
CA VAL A 24 -6.76 6.68 -6.66
C VAL A 24 -6.49 7.83 -5.69
N ILE A 25 -5.53 8.72 -6.00
CA ILE A 25 -5.23 9.89 -5.17
C ILE A 25 -6.44 10.80 -5.04
N LEU A 26 -7.09 11.14 -6.16
CA LEU A 26 -8.27 12.01 -6.15
C LEU A 26 -9.45 11.37 -5.42
N LEU A 27 -9.71 10.09 -5.65
CA LEU A 27 -10.76 9.36 -4.94
C LEU A 27 -10.48 9.31 -3.44
N GLY A 28 -9.26 9.00 -3.04
CA GLY A 28 -8.84 9.01 -1.64
C GLY A 28 -9.01 10.37 -1.00
N ALA A 29 -8.61 11.45 -1.70
CA ALA A 29 -8.80 12.82 -1.21
C ALA A 29 -10.28 13.15 -0.98
N ILE A 30 -11.17 12.77 -1.91
CA ILE A 30 -12.63 13.01 -1.78
C ILE A 30 -13.19 12.23 -0.58
N ILE A 31 -12.80 10.97 -0.38
CA ILE A 31 -13.26 10.18 0.75
C ILE A 31 -12.76 10.77 2.08
N LEU A 32 -11.51 11.21 2.13
CA LEU A 32 -10.92 11.83 3.31
C LEU A 32 -11.53 13.21 3.64
N MET A 33 -12.15 13.92 2.67
CA MET A 33 -12.89 15.15 2.93
C MET A 33 -14.17 14.92 3.74
N LEU A 34 -14.73 13.72 3.70
CA LEU A 34 -16.01 13.44 4.37
C LEU A 34 -15.88 13.60 5.89
N PRO A 35 -16.90 14.16 6.56
CA PRO A 35 -16.88 14.35 8.02
C PRO A 35 -16.61 13.06 8.80
N VAL A 36 -17.07 11.91 8.28
CA VAL A 36 -16.84 10.59 8.89
C VAL A 36 -15.35 10.22 8.95
N SER A 37 -14.52 10.83 8.10
CA SER A 37 -13.06 10.55 8.05
C SER A 37 -12.29 11.28 9.15
N SER A 38 -12.81 12.42 9.69
CA SER A 38 -12.18 13.14 10.80
C SER A 38 -12.72 12.65 12.16
N ALA A 39 -11.90 12.73 13.19
CA ALA A 39 -12.30 12.33 14.55
C ALA A 39 -13.36 13.28 15.14
N GLU A 40 -13.30 14.56 14.76
CA GLU A 40 -14.26 15.59 15.21
C GLU A 40 -15.52 15.69 14.34
N GLY A 41 -15.62 14.90 13.26
CA GLY A 41 -16.76 14.95 12.34
C GLY A 41 -16.83 16.20 11.48
N VAL A 42 -15.70 16.85 11.23
CA VAL A 42 -15.61 18.07 10.41
C VAL A 42 -15.17 17.75 8.98
N ILE A 43 -15.58 18.60 8.02
CA ILE A 43 -15.13 18.51 6.63
C ILE A 43 -13.67 18.98 6.58
N THR A 44 -12.78 18.09 6.14
CA THR A 44 -11.35 18.43 5.99
C THR A 44 -11.12 19.18 4.67
N PRO A 45 -10.34 20.27 4.66
CA PRO A 45 -10.04 21.03 3.44
C PRO A 45 -9.38 20.17 2.35
N PHE A 46 -9.76 20.37 1.10
CA PHE A 46 -9.31 19.57 -0.05
C PHE A 46 -7.78 19.51 -0.20
N ASN A 47 -7.08 20.62 0.02
CA ASN A 47 -5.62 20.67 -0.06
C ASN A 47 -4.94 19.73 0.95
N GLN A 48 -5.48 19.62 2.18
CA GLN A 48 -4.95 18.75 3.23
C GLN A 48 -5.25 17.27 2.93
N THR A 49 -6.48 16.97 2.46
CA THR A 49 -6.87 15.61 2.08
C THR A 49 -6.14 15.14 0.82
N LEU A 50 -5.94 16.02 -0.16
CA LEU A 50 -5.15 15.73 -1.36
C LEU A 50 -3.70 15.45 -1.00
N PHE A 51 -3.11 16.25 -0.11
CA PHE A 51 -1.75 16.02 0.38
C PHE A 51 -1.64 14.65 1.07
N THR A 52 -2.53 14.37 2.03
CA THR A 52 -2.54 13.10 2.78
C THR A 52 -2.74 11.89 1.85
N SER A 53 -3.71 11.98 0.92
CA SER A 53 -3.94 10.93 -0.07
C SER A 53 -2.75 10.71 -0.99
N THR A 54 -2.12 11.80 -1.47
CA THR A 54 -0.91 11.72 -2.30
C THR A 54 0.23 11.08 -1.52
N SER A 55 0.46 11.53 -0.29
CA SER A 55 1.49 10.98 0.59
C SER A 55 1.30 9.49 0.85
N ALA A 56 0.07 9.06 1.10
CA ALA A 56 -0.26 7.66 1.33
C ALA A 56 -0.04 6.80 0.08
N VAL A 57 -0.55 7.22 -1.07
CA VAL A 57 -0.42 6.46 -2.34
C VAL A 57 1.00 6.47 -2.88
N CYS A 58 1.74 7.58 -2.72
CA CYS A 58 3.15 7.67 -3.12
C CYS A 58 4.11 7.11 -2.05
N VAL A 59 3.57 6.65 -0.91
CA VAL A 59 4.34 6.01 0.16
C VAL A 59 5.46 6.93 0.69
N THR A 60 5.15 8.23 0.89
CA THR A 60 6.14 9.24 1.29
C THR A 60 6.21 9.47 2.80
N GLY A 61 5.13 9.18 3.53
CA GLY A 61 5.08 9.33 4.99
C GLY A 61 4.99 10.77 5.51
N LEU A 62 4.79 11.74 4.64
CA LEU A 62 4.61 13.13 5.05
C LEU A 62 3.16 13.35 5.50
N ALA A 63 2.98 13.97 6.65
CA ALA A 63 1.67 14.26 7.22
C ALA A 63 1.53 15.75 7.56
N VAL A 64 0.45 16.39 7.09
CA VAL A 64 0.06 17.77 7.47
C VAL A 64 -0.94 17.78 8.62
N LEU A 65 -1.60 16.64 8.85
CA LEU A 65 -2.51 16.36 9.96
C LEU A 65 -2.03 15.08 10.63
N ASP A 66 -2.00 15.08 11.96
CA ASP A 66 -1.59 13.91 12.71
C ASP A 66 -2.51 12.72 12.46
N THR A 67 -1.93 11.57 12.06
CA THR A 67 -2.75 10.43 11.63
C THR A 67 -3.46 9.75 12.80
N GLY A 68 -2.87 9.81 13.99
CA GLY A 68 -3.42 9.16 15.18
C GLY A 68 -4.58 9.92 15.81
N SER A 69 -4.47 11.25 15.89
CA SER A 69 -5.42 12.08 16.61
C SER A 69 -6.48 12.76 15.74
N TYR A 70 -6.12 13.18 14.51
CA TYR A 70 -7.03 13.90 13.64
C TYR A 70 -8.01 12.98 12.90
N TRP A 71 -7.54 11.85 12.39
CA TRP A 71 -8.37 10.95 11.58
C TRP A 71 -9.16 9.97 12.47
N SER A 72 -10.44 9.81 12.16
CA SER A 72 -11.26 8.74 12.73
C SER A 72 -10.70 7.36 12.34
N VAL A 73 -11.17 6.30 12.98
CA VAL A 73 -10.82 4.93 12.58
C VAL A 73 -11.15 4.69 11.10
N PHE A 74 -12.25 5.25 10.59
CA PHE A 74 -12.59 5.18 9.17
C PHE A 74 -11.55 5.89 8.30
N GLY A 75 -11.16 7.11 8.66
CA GLY A 75 -10.10 7.86 7.96
C GLY A 75 -8.76 7.11 7.97
N GLN A 76 -8.39 6.53 9.12
CA GLN A 76 -7.18 5.71 9.23
C GLN A 76 -7.25 4.46 8.35
N VAL A 77 -8.40 3.78 8.24
CA VAL A 77 -8.60 2.64 7.33
C VAL A 77 -8.45 3.09 5.87
N VAL A 78 -9.01 4.24 5.50
CA VAL A 78 -8.85 4.79 4.15
C VAL A 78 -7.38 5.06 3.84
N ILE A 79 -6.64 5.73 4.75
CA ILE A 79 -5.21 5.99 4.61
C ILE A 79 -4.44 4.67 4.47
N LEU A 80 -4.73 3.67 5.30
CA LEU A 80 -4.09 2.35 5.24
C LEU A 80 -4.33 1.64 3.90
N LEU A 81 -5.54 1.71 3.36
CA LEU A 81 -5.86 1.17 2.04
C LEU A 81 -5.10 1.91 0.92
N LEU A 82 -4.98 3.23 1.01
CA LEU A 82 -4.19 4.03 0.06
C LEU A 82 -2.71 3.65 0.11
N ILE A 83 -2.14 3.46 1.31
CA ILE A 83 -0.78 2.96 1.52
C ILE A 83 -0.61 1.58 0.87
N GLN A 84 -1.55 0.67 1.09
CA GLN A 84 -1.51 -0.68 0.53
C GLN A 84 -1.59 -0.68 -1.00
N ILE A 85 -2.45 0.18 -1.58
CA ILE A 85 -2.55 0.35 -3.03
C ILE A 85 -1.25 0.93 -3.59
N GLY A 86 -0.65 1.90 -2.91
CA GLY A 86 0.63 2.51 -3.29
C GLY A 86 1.79 1.51 -3.22
N GLY A 87 1.96 0.85 -2.09
CA GLY A 87 3.04 -0.11 -1.83
C GLY A 87 3.01 -1.34 -2.76
N LEU A 88 1.82 -1.87 -3.07
CA LEU A 88 1.66 -2.95 -4.04
C LEU A 88 1.69 -2.47 -5.50
N GLY A 89 1.46 -1.20 -5.73
CA GLY A 89 1.25 -0.59 -7.04
C GLY A 89 -0.17 -0.74 -7.57
N VAL A 90 -0.74 0.36 -8.07
CA VAL A 90 -2.14 0.45 -8.55
C VAL A 90 -2.48 -0.63 -9.57
N VAL A 91 -1.57 -0.97 -10.47
CA VAL A 91 -1.82 -1.99 -11.51
C VAL A 91 -1.93 -3.38 -10.91
N THR A 92 -1.07 -3.71 -9.93
CA THR A 92 -1.13 -4.99 -9.21
C THR A 92 -2.47 -5.14 -8.49
N VAL A 93 -2.91 -4.08 -7.80
CA VAL A 93 -4.20 -4.06 -7.10
C VAL A 93 -5.36 -4.17 -8.08
N ALA A 94 -5.37 -3.41 -9.18
CA ALA A 94 -6.42 -3.47 -10.19
C ALA A 94 -6.55 -4.89 -10.78
N VAL A 95 -5.44 -5.52 -11.15
CA VAL A 95 -5.44 -6.91 -11.63
C VAL A 95 -5.92 -7.88 -10.58
N SER A 96 -5.57 -7.65 -9.32
CA SER A 96 -6.03 -8.49 -8.20
C SER A 96 -7.56 -8.43 -8.04
N VAL A 97 -8.14 -7.25 -8.14
CA VAL A 97 -9.61 -7.06 -8.11
C VAL A 97 -10.27 -7.79 -9.28
N PHE A 98 -9.72 -7.68 -10.51
CA PHE A 98 -10.23 -8.44 -11.66
C PHE A 98 -10.16 -9.95 -11.46
N MET A 99 -9.07 -10.44 -10.87
CA MET A 99 -8.90 -11.87 -10.57
C MET A 99 -9.90 -12.36 -9.52
N LEU A 100 -10.15 -11.59 -8.48
CA LEU A 100 -11.13 -11.92 -7.44
C LEU A 100 -12.57 -11.90 -7.99
N SER A 101 -12.86 -11.02 -8.96
CA SER A 101 -14.15 -10.95 -9.66
C SER A 101 -14.37 -12.08 -10.66
N GLY A 102 -13.45 -13.03 -10.80
CA GLY A 102 -13.55 -14.17 -11.73
C GLY A 102 -13.45 -13.79 -13.22
N ARG A 103 -13.13 -12.54 -13.54
CA ARG A 103 -13.02 -12.06 -14.93
C ARG A 103 -11.70 -12.50 -15.56
N LYS A 104 -11.74 -12.86 -16.86
CA LYS A 104 -10.53 -13.20 -17.63
C LYS A 104 -9.71 -11.92 -17.87
N ILE A 105 -8.44 -11.96 -17.52
CA ILE A 105 -7.51 -10.84 -17.72
C ILE A 105 -7.13 -10.80 -19.20
N SER A 106 -7.38 -9.67 -19.87
CA SER A 106 -7.05 -9.48 -21.30
C SER A 106 -5.53 -9.40 -21.51
N LEU A 107 -5.09 -9.62 -22.75
CA LEU A 107 -3.67 -9.51 -23.12
C LEU A 107 -3.11 -8.10 -22.86
N MET A 108 -3.91 -7.06 -23.10
CA MET A 108 -3.54 -5.67 -22.83
C MET A 108 -3.31 -5.42 -21.32
N GLN A 109 -4.19 -5.93 -20.46
CA GLN A 109 -4.02 -5.84 -19.00
C GLN A 109 -2.77 -6.57 -18.53
N ARG A 110 -2.46 -7.74 -19.10
CA ARG A 110 -1.23 -8.49 -18.79
C ARG A 110 0.02 -7.72 -19.23
N SER A 111 -0.01 -7.06 -20.40
CA SER A 111 1.09 -6.22 -20.88
C SER A 111 1.30 -4.99 -20.00
N THR A 112 0.22 -4.30 -19.61
CA THR A 112 0.29 -3.15 -18.69
C THR A 112 0.89 -3.56 -17.35
N MET A 113 0.49 -4.71 -16.84
CA MET A 113 1.01 -5.26 -15.59
C MET A 113 2.49 -5.66 -15.72
N GLN A 114 2.88 -6.27 -16.84
CA GLN A 114 4.29 -6.57 -17.12
C GLN A 114 5.16 -5.32 -17.06
N ASN A 115 4.69 -4.23 -17.67
CA ASN A 115 5.40 -2.95 -17.67
C ASN A 115 5.45 -2.33 -16.26
N ALA A 116 4.36 -2.44 -15.48
CA ALA A 116 4.29 -1.89 -14.13
C ALA A 116 5.22 -2.57 -13.13
N ILE A 117 5.39 -3.89 -13.27
CA ILE A 117 6.25 -4.69 -12.36
C ILE A 117 7.58 -5.10 -13.02
N SER A 118 7.90 -4.55 -14.20
CA SER A 118 9.15 -4.84 -14.94
C SER A 118 9.44 -6.34 -15.15
N ALA A 119 8.39 -7.16 -15.33
CA ALA A 119 8.52 -8.61 -15.49
C ALA A 119 8.94 -8.97 -16.91
N HIS A 120 9.91 -9.88 -17.06
CA HIS A 120 10.50 -10.26 -18.36
C HIS A 120 9.59 -11.13 -19.24
N LYS A 121 8.55 -11.78 -18.68
CA LYS A 121 7.64 -12.66 -19.43
C LYS A 121 6.18 -12.42 -19.05
N VAL A 122 5.31 -12.29 -20.06
CA VAL A 122 3.85 -12.13 -19.89
C VAL A 122 3.19 -13.41 -19.33
N GLY A 123 3.78 -14.57 -19.64
CA GLY A 123 3.34 -15.86 -19.14
C GLY A 123 3.69 -16.05 -17.67
N GLY A 124 2.70 -16.29 -16.80
CA GLY A 124 2.92 -16.48 -15.36
C GLY A 124 2.67 -15.26 -14.49
N ILE A 125 2.38 -14.09 -15.09
CA ILE A 125 2.17 -12.84 -14.33
C ILE A 125 1.03 -12.96 -13.32
N VAL A 126 -0.02 -13.71 -13.63
CA VAL A 126 -1.15 -13.97 -12.71
C VAL A 126 -0.71 -14.80 -11.50
N ARG A 127 0.17 -15.79 -11.72
CA ARG A 127 0.74 -16.61 -10.64
C ARG A 127 1.64 -15.75 -9.74
N LEU A 128 2.47 -14.90 -10.35
CA LEU A 128 3.34 -13.98 -9.65
C LEU A 128 2.55 -13.00 -8.78
N THR A 129 1.45 -12.41 -9.32
CA THR A 129 0.58 -11.52 -8.53
C THR A 129 -0.03 -12.21 -7.34
N LYS A 130 -0.55 -13.44 -7.53
CA LYS A 130 -1.07 -14.23 -6.40
C LYS A 130 0.00 -14.50 -5.35
N PHE A 131 1.22 -14.77 -5.77
CA PHE A 131 2.35 -14.98 -4.87
C PHE A 131 2.68 -13.71 -4.09
N ILE A 132 2.77 -12.55 -4.78
CA ILE A 132 3.00 -11.25 -4.16
C ILE A 132 1.92 -10.96 -3.10
N LEU A 133 0.63 -11.05 -3.47
CA LEU A 133 -0.47 -10.77 -2.54
C LEU A 133 -0.48 -11.66 -1.30
N LYS A 134 -0.28 -12.97 -1.50
CA LYS A 134 -0.23 -13.91 -0.39
C LYS A 134 0.99 -13.68 0.50
N GLY A 135 2.14 -13.40 -0.11
CA GLY A 135 3.39 -13.13 0.60
C GLY A 135 3.30 -11.83 1.41
N THR A 136 2.77 -10.77 0.81
CA THR A 136 2.52 -9.50 1.49
C THR A 136 1.62 -9.70 2.71
N LEU A 137 0.44 -10.28 2.51
CA LEU A 137 -0.51 -10.53 3.60
C LEU A 137 0.10 -11.36 4.73
N PHE A 138 0.87 -12.40 4.36
CA PHE A 138 1.53 -13.27 5.36
C PHE A 138 2.57 -12.50 6.18
N ILE A 139 3.43 -11.70 5.53
CA ILE A 139 4.48 -10.93 6.22
C ILE A 139 3.86 -9.82 7.08
N GLU A 140 2.85 -9.11 6.57
CA GLU A 140 2.13 -8.08 7.32
C GLU A 140 1.41 -8.66 8.53
N MET A 141 0.76 -9.81 8.40
CA MET A 141 0.14 -10.51 9.53
C MET A 141 1.17 -10.98 10.56
N ALA A 142 2.29 -11.54 10.13
CA ALA A 142 3.36 -11.96 11.03
C ALA A 142 3.95 -10.75 11.78
N GLY A 143 4.17 -9.63 11.08
CA GLY A 143 4.62 -8.38 11.71
C GLY A 143 3.62 -7.83 12.71
N ALA A 144 2.33 -7.81 12.37
CA ALA A 144 1.27 -7.37 13.28
C ALA A 144 1.21 -8.24 14.54
N LEU A 145 1.30 -9.56 14.39
CA LEU A 145 1.33 -10.50 15.53
C LEU A 145 2.58 -10.31 16.41
N ALA A 146 3.73 -9.98 15.82
CA ALA A 146 4.96 -9.73 16.56
C ALA A 146 4.92 -8.38 17.33
N LEU A 147 4.26 -7.36 16.78
CA LEU A 147 4.08 -6.05 17.41
C LEU A 147 2.96 -6.07 18.46
N LEU A 148 2.00 -6.98 18.31
CA LEU A 148 0.79 -7.04 19.14
C LEU A 148 1.06 -7.07 20.66
N PRO A 149 1.99 -7.89 21.20
CA PRO A 149 2.21 -7.94 22.65
C PRO A 149 2.60 -6.58 23.24
N VAL A 150 3.45 -5.82 22.54
CA VAL A 150 3.92 -4.50 22.98
C VAL A 150 2.79 -3.48 22.93
N PHE A 151 2.14 -3.32 21.78
CA PHE A 151 1.07 -2.34 21.64
C PHE A 151 -0.20 -2.69 22.44
N TYR A 152 -0.49 -3.98 22.62
CA TYR A 152 -1.60 -4.37 23.47
C TYR A 152 -1.35 -4.08 24.96
N HIS A 153 -0.11 -4.28 25.41
CA HIS A 153 0.29 -3.92 26.77
C HIS A 153 0.12 -2.42 27.04
N ASP A 154 0.53 -1.57 26.09
CA ASP A 154 0.56 -0.13 26.28
C ASP A 154 -0.80 0.55 26.00
N PHE A 155 -1.58 0.05 25.05
CA PHE A 155 -2.83 0.68 24.56
C PHE A 155 -4.09 -0.21 24.70
N GLY A 156 -3.95 -1.41 25.28
CA GLY A 156 -5.07 -2.34 25.41
C GLY A 156 -5.66 -2.71 24.03
N ARG A 157 -6.99 -2.71 23.92
CA ARG A 157 -7.68 -3.08 22.67
C ARG A 157 -7.32 -2.22 21.45
N LYS A 158 -6.99 -0.95 21.65
CA LYS A 158 -6.50 -0.07 20.56
C LYS A 158 -5.18 -0.55 20.01
N GLY A 159 -4.34 -1.20 20.83
CA GLY A 159 -3.06 -1.76 20.43
C GLY A 159 -3.16 -2.82 19.32
N ILE A 160 -4.30 -3.52 19.18
CA ILE A 160 -4.54 -4.45 18.09
C ILE A 160 -4.55 -3.71 16.74
N TRP A 161 -5.30 -2.62 16.66
CA TRP A 161 -5.35 -1.78 15.46
C TRP A 161 -4.00 -1.14 15.16
N MET A 162 -3.32 -0.66 16.21
CA MET A 162 -1.99 -0.08 16.09
C MET A 162 -0.97 -1.08 15.53
N ALA A 163 -0.97 -2.34 16.01
CA ALA A 163 -0.08 -3.38 15.51
C ALA A 163 -0.31 -3.66 14.01
N VAL A 164 -1.57 -3.74 13.57
CA VAL A 164 -1.91 -3.94 12.16
C VAL A 164 -1.48 -2.74 11.31
N PHE A 165 -1.82 -1.52 11.75
CA PHE A 165 -1.50 -0.30 11.01
C PHE A 165 0.01 -0.14 10.81
N HIS A 166 0.80 -0.25 11.89
CA HIS A 166 2.25 -0.08 11.83
C HIS A 166 2.93 -1.21 11.04
N SER A 167 2.42 -2.44 11.11
CA SER A 167 2.97 -3.54 10.30
C SER A 167 2.82 -3.26 8.80
N ILE A 168 1.63 -2.86 8.36
CA ILE A 168 1.36 -2.52 6.95
C ILE A 168 2.15 -1.29 6.53
N SER A 169 2.13 -0.23 7.34
CA SER A 169 2.87 1.00 7.06
C SER A 169 4.37 0.75 6.92
N ALA A 170 4.97 -0.07 7.80
CA ALA A 170 6.38 -0.44 7.75
C ALA A 170 6.70 -1.31 6.54
N PHE A 171 5.90 -2.34 6.25
CA PHE A 171 6.12 -3.22 5.10
C PHE A 171 6.03 -2.45 3.78
N CYS A 172 5.05 -1.55 3.65
CA CYS A 172 4.93 -0.68 2.49
C CYS A 172 5.98 0.44 2.44
N ASN A 173 6.83 0.59 3.47
CA ASN A 173 7.78 1.71 3.62
C ASN A 173 7.09 3.08 3.66
N ALA A 174 5.87 3.15 4.19
CA ALA A 174 5.02 4.33 4.12
C ALA A 174 5.34 5.39 5.17
N GLY A 175 5.86 5.00 6.34
CA GLY A 175 6.26 5.93 7.40
C GLY A 175 5.10 6.61 8.15
N PHE A 176 3.86 6.23 7.89
CA PHE A 176 2.72 6.70 8.67
C PHE A 176 2.62 5.95 10.00
N ASP A 177 2.30 6.68 11.07
CA ASP A 177 2.00 6.14 12.40
C ASP A 177 0.66 6.67 12.93
N ILE A 178 0.11 5.99 13.92
CA ILE A 178 -1.14 6.38 14.60
C ILE A 178 -0.93 6.49 16.13
N LEU A 179 0.28 6.84 16.55
CA LEU A 179 0.65 7.03 17.96
C LEU A 179 0.31 8.43 18.46
N GLY A 180 -0.02 9.36 17.55
CA GLY A 180 -0.35 10.72 17.88
C GLY A 180 -1.58 10.85 18.77
N THR A 181 -1.50 11.81 19.68
CA THR A 181 -2.60 12.23 20.55
C THR A 181 -2.78 13.74 20.46
N PRO A 182 -3.94 14.30 20.85
CA PRO A 182 -4.12 15.75 20.86
C PRO A 182 -3.08 16.51 21.72
N ALA A 183 -2.59 15.86 22.78
CA ALA A 183 -1.55 16.44 23.66
C ALA A 183 -0.13 16.30 23.09
N ASN A 184 0.12 15.32 22.23
CA ASN A 184 1.41 15.07 21.60
C ASN A 184 1.17 14.62 20.14
N PRO A 185 0.94 15.57 19.22
CA PRO A 185 0.78 15.25 17.80
C PRO A 185 2.12 14.90 17.16
N PHE A 186 2.12 14.08 16.13
CA PHE A 186 3.30 13.64 15.37
C PHE A 186 4.44 13.03 16.19
N PRO A 187 4.19 12.15 17.19
CA PRO A 187 5.24 11.61 18.03
C PRO A 187 6.15 10.65 17.29
N SER A 188 5.67 10.11 16.15
CA SER A 188 6.31 9.01 15.44
C SER A 188 6.52 7.80 16.36
N ILE A 189 7.37 6.85 15.98
CA ILE A 189 7.68 5.65 16.78
C ILE A 189 8.81 5.89 17.80
N THR A 190 9.19 7.15 18.04
CA THR A 190 10.35 7.52 18.87
C THR A 190 10.26 7.05 20.31
N ALA A 191 9.05 6.93 20.88
CA ALA A 191 8.85 6.39 22.22
C ALA A 191 9.32 4.92 22.35
N TYR A 192 9.43 4.20 21.24
CA TYR A 192 9.88 2.81 21.19
C TYR A 192 11.34 2.64 20.77
N ALA A 193 12.14 3.73 20.72
CA ALA A 193 13.56 3.69 20.35
C ALA A 193 14.38 2.69 21.20
N GLY A 194 14.02 2.53 22.49
CA GLY A 194 14.62 1.54 23.39
C GLY A 194 13.99 0.14 23.37
N ASN A 195 12.92 -0.09 22.60
CA ASN A 195 12.24 -1.39 22.58
C ASN A 195 12.79 -2.28 21.45
N PRO A 196 13.52 -3.37 21.79
CA PRO A 196 14.16 -4.20 20.76
C PRO A 196 13.16 -4.93 19.86
N ILE A 197 12.00 -5.34 20.40
CA ILE A 197 10.98 -6.06 19.62
C ILE A 197 10.43 -5.15 18.53
N VAL A 198 9.99 -3.94 18.88
CA VAL A 198 9.44 -2.97 17.92
C VAL A 198 10.48 -2.62 16.87
N ASN A 199 11.72 -2.30 17.28
CA ASN A 199 12.79 -1.92 16.36
C ASN A 199 13.13 -3.05 15.38
N VAL A 200 13.34 -4.29 15.87
CA VAL A 200 13.71 -5.42 15.00
C VAL A 200 12.57 -5.76 14.04
N VAL A 201 11.32 -5.78 14.51
CA VAL A 201 10.15 -6.10 13.65
C VAL A 201 9.95 -5.04 12.57
N ILE A 202 9.98 -3.74 12.94
CA ILE A 202 9.82 -2.64 11.98
C ILE A 202 10.96 -2.65 10.95
N MET A 203 12.23 -2.79 11.37
CA MET A 203 13.36 -2.89 10.44
C MET A 203 13.23 -4.08 9.49
N PHE A 204 12.83 -5.24 10.00
CA PHE A 204 12.61 -6.43 9.17
C PHE A 204 11.52 -6.17 8.13
N LEU A 205 10.38 -5.58 8.53
CA LEU A 205 9.27 -5.26 7.61
C LEU A 205 9.70 -4.29 6.52
N ILE A 206 10.43 -3.22 6.88
CA ILE A 206 10.99 -2.24 5.94
C ILE A 206 11.89 -2.94 4.91
N ILE A 207 12.83 -3.76 5.38
CA ILE A 207 13.77 -4.50 4.51
C ILE A 207 13.01 -5.47 3.62
N ALA A 208 12.09 -6.26 4.18
CA ALA A 208 11.31 -7.26 3.43
C ALA A 208 10.45 -6.62 2.33
N GLY A 209 9.80 -5.48 2.64
CA GLY A 209 9.03 -4.72 1.66
C GLY A 209 9.91 -4.04 0.60
N GLY A 210 11.06 -3.49 1.01
CA GLY A 210 11.99 -2.79 0.12
C GLY A 210 12.74 -3.72 -0.87
N ILE A 211 13.07 -4.95 -0.48
CA ILE A 211 13.71 -5.93 -1.39
C ILE A 211 12.80 -6.29 -2.56
N GLY A 212 11.49 -6.34 -2.33
CA GLY A 212 10.50 -6.66 -3.34
C GLY A 212 10.47 -8.14 -3.74
N PHE A 213 9.27 -8.64 -4.00
CA PHE A 213 9.03 -10.06 -4.32
C PHE A 213 9.67 -10.54 -5.62
N LEU A 214 9.94 -9.63 -6.57
CA LEU A 214 10.58 -9.98 -7.85
C LEU A 214 12.01 -10.45 -7.63
N THR A 215 12.77 -9.76 -6.79
CA THR A 215 14.16 -10.13 -6.47
C THR A 215 14.23 -11.53 -5.87
N VAL A 216 13.31 -11.83 -4.93
CA VAL A 216 13.23 -13.15 -4.30
C VAL A 216 12.84 -14.24 -5.31
N SER A 217 11.87 -13.95 -6.22
CA SER A 217 11.46 -14.91 -7.25
C SER A 217 12.57 -15.23 -8.27
N TYR A 218 13.40 -14.25 -8.62
CA TYR A 218 14.52 -14.44 -9.55
C TYR A 218 15.64 -15.30 -8.96
N THR A 219 15.96 -15.11 -7.69
CA THR A 219 17.01 -15.90 -7.03
C THR A 219 16.63 -17.37 -6.91
N HIS A 220 15.35 -17.66 -6.60
CA HIS A 220 14.87 -19.05 -6.54
C HIS A 220 14.84 -19.75 -7.90
N LEU A 221 14.47 -19.06 -8.99
CA LEU A 221 14.43 -19.64 -10.32
C LEU A 221 15.84 -19.95 -10.86
N ARG A 222 16.82 -19.05 -10.62
CA ARG A 222 18.21 -19.27 -11.02
C ARG A 222 18.91 -20.39 -10.22
N ALA A 223 18.62 -20.51 -8.94
CA ALA A 223 19.18 -21.58 -8.11
C ALA A 223 18.74 -22.98 -8.60
N HIS A 224 17.53 -23.11 -9.17
CA HIS A 224 17.06 -24.38 -9.75
C HIS A 224 17.64 -24.66 -11.16
N GLU A 225 18.07 -23.63 -11.92
CA GLU A 225 18.71 -23.83 -13.23
C GLU A 225 20.20 -24.19 -13.11
N THR A 226 20.91 -23.66 -12.11
CA THR A 226 22.33 -23.97 -11.88
C THR A 226 22.58 -25.31 -11.18
N GLY A 227 21.58 -25.90 -10.57
CA GLY A 227 21.67 -27.22 -9.93
C GLY A 227 21.42 -28.41 -10.89
N ARG A 228 21.27 -28.17 -12.21
CA ARG A 228 20.92 -29.18 -13.22
C ARG A 228 21.97 -29.32 -14.34
N ASN A 229 23.13 -28.71 -14.20
CA ASN A 229 24.30 -28.91 -15.07
C ASN A 229 25.42 -29.59 -14.30
#